data_726badd7568cf2d1eabff36e174e16c2
#
_entry.id   726badd7568cf2d1eabff36e174e16c2
#
_cell.length_a   1.000
_cell.length_b   1.000
_cell.length_c   1.000
_cell.angle_alpha   90.00
_cell.angle_beta   90.00
_cell.angle_gamma   90.00
#
_symmetry.space_group_name_H-M   'P 1'
#
loop_
_entity.id
_entity.type
_entity.pdbx_description
1 polymer ?
#
loop_
_entity_poly.entity_id
_entity_poly.type
_entity_poly.pdbx_seq_one_letter_code
_entity_poly.pdbx_strand_id
1 'polypeptide(L)'
;MVLHQTEHGFDANLNEHWTIGPKIHGGVMLALCAKAAREAYGSFEPVAVSADFLAAPDPGAVQLVTTVRKRGRRIGLVDVELTQDGRTCVRAVATLGEPE
;
A
#
# COMPACT_ATOMS: atom_id res chain seq x y z
N MET A 1 5.31 -9.29 6.18
CA MET A 1 4.38 -8.16 6.49
C MET A 1 2.96 -8.69 6.60
N VAL A 2 2.26 -8.33 7.64
CA VAL A 2 0.89 -8.79 7.88
C VAL A 2 -0.05 -7.60 7.78
N LEU A 3 -1.08 -7.74 6.94
CA LEU A 3 -2.14 -6.75 6.81
C LEU A 3 -3.39 -7.26 7.51
N HIS A 4 -4.02 -6.39 8.31
CA HIS A 4 -5.28 -6.69 8.95
C HIS A 4 -6.38 -5.89 8.25
N GLN A 5 -7.37 -6.57 7.71
CA GLN A 5 -8.45 -5.94 6.97
C GLN A 5 -9.31 -5.07 7.88
N THR A 6 -9.64 -3.86 7.39
CA THR A 6 -10.51 -2.90 8.05
C THR A 6 -11.67 -2.55 7.13
N GLU A 7 -12.54 -1.64 7.57
CA GLU A 7 -13.69 -1.19 6.79
C GLU A 7 -13.28 -0.52 5.45
N HIS A 8 -12.16 0.22 5.45
CA HIS A 8 -11.73 1.01 4.29
C HIS A 8 -10.41 0.56 3.69
N GLY A 9 -9.86 -0.55 4.15
CA GLY A 9 -8.57 -1.03 3.67
C GLY A 9 -7.92 -1.98 4.66
N PHE A 10 -6.71 -1.62 5.10
CA PHE A 10 -5.92 -2.49 5.96
C PHE A 10 -5.15 -1.70 7.00
N ASP A 11 -4.89 -2.32 8.14
CA ASP A 11 -3.93 -1.85 9.13
C ASP A 11 -2.65 -2.67 9.02
N ALA A 12 -1.53 -2.05 9.26
CA ALA A 12 -0.24 -2.72 9.32
C ALA A 12 0.61 -2.09 10.41
N ASN A 13 1.64 -2.82 10.85
CA ASN A 13 2.60 -2.32 11.81
C ASN A 13 3.97 -2.23 11.15
N LEU A 14 4.54 -1.02 11.13
CA LEU A 14 5.86 -0.79 10.60
C LEU A 14 6.90 -1.11 11.67
N ASN A 15 7.78 -2.06 11.38
CA ASN A 15 8.80 -2.49 12.30
C ASN A 15 9.97 -1.51 12.27
N GLU A 16 10.51 -1.17 13.43
CA GLU A 16 11.66 -0.28 13.55
C GLU A 16 12.91 -0.81 12.83
N HIS A 17 13.01 -2.12 12.61
CA HIS A 17 14.11 -2.71 11.84
C HIS A 17 14.10 -2.36 10.37
N TRP A 18 12.98 -1.79 9.87
CA TRP A 18 12.84 -1.37 8.47
C TRP A 18 13.15 0.12 8.29
N THR A 19 13.89 0.72 9.20
CA THR A 19 14.20 2.14 9.15
C THR A 19 15.58 2.40 8.57
N ILE A 20 15.73 3.59 7.96
CA ILE A 20 17.03 4.19 7.67
C ILE A 20 17.09 5.43 8.55
N GLY A 21 18.03 5.44 9.52
CA GLY A 21 17.98 6.43 10.58
C GLY A 21 16.70 6.22 11.39
N PRO A 22 15.99 7.29 11.78
CA PRO A 22 14.74 7.17 12.55
C PRO A 22 13.49 6.94 11.71
N LYS A 23 13.62 6.88 10.36
CA LYS A 23 12.46 6.83 9.46
C LYS A 23 12.38 5.49 8.70
N ILE A 24 11.15 5.11 8.35
CA ILE A 24 10.87 3.89 7.60
C ILE A 24 11.35 4.03 6.16
N HIS A 25 11.98 2.97 5.66
CA HIS A 25 12.49 2.90 4.28
C HIS A 25 11.35 2.96 3.25
N GLY A 26 11.56 3.77 2.19
CA GLY A 26 10.56 3.94 1.13
C GLY A 26 10.18 2.65 0.41
N GLY A 27 11.15 1.74 0.23
CA GLY A 27 10.89 0.44 -0.39
C GLY A 27 9.89 -0.43 0.39
N VAL A 28 9.93 -0.35 1.72
CA VAL A 28 8.97 -1.07 2.58
C VAL A 28 7.57 -0.49 2.37
N MET A 29 7.45 0.84 2.32
CA MET A 29 6.16 1.49 2.09
C MET A 29 5.57 1.12 0.73
N LEU A 30 6.42 1.10 -0.30
CA LEU A 30 5.98 0.71 -1.64
C LEU A 30 5.49 -0.74 -1.67
N ALA A 31 6.21 -1.64 -1.01
CA ALA A 31 5.83 -3.04 -0.93
C ALA A 31 4.51 -3.23 -0.19
N LEU A 32 4.28 -2.47 0.90
CA LEU A 32 3.01 -2.49 1.62
C LEU A 32 1.86 -2.02 0.76
N CYS A 33 2.06 -0.94 -0.01
CA CYS A 33 1.03 -0.43 -0.91
C CYS A 33 0.68 -1.46 -1.98
N ALA A 34 1.69 -2.11 -2.56
CA ALA A 34 1.48 -3.15 -3.57
C ALA A 34 0.71 -4.34 -2.98
N LYS A 35 1.08 -4.77 -1.78
CA LYS A 35 0.39 -5.87 -1.09
C LYS A 35 -1.06 -5.51 -0.77
N ALA A 36 -1.31 -4.31 -0.27
CA ALA A 36 -2.66 -3.84 0.02
C ALA A 36 -3.51 -3.79 -1.24
N ALA A 37 -2.95 -3.31 -2.35
CA ALA A 37 -3.65 -3.29 -3.64
C ALA A 37 -4.03 -4.69 -4.10
N ARG A 38 -3.09 -5.63 -4.00
CA ARG A 38 -3.33 -7.04 -4.35
C ARG A 38 -4.45 -7.65 -3.51
N GLU A 39 -4.40 -7.45 -2.20
CA GLU A 39 -5.42 -7.98 -1.28
C GLU A 39 -6.79 -7.35 -1.54
N ALA A 40 -6.83 -6.03 -1.79
CA ALA A 40 -8.09 -5.33 -2.08
C ALA A 40 -8.72 -5.79 -3.39
N TYR A 41 -7.91 -6.04 -4.40
CA TYR A 41 -8.41 -6.48 -5.71
C TYR A 41 -8.87 -7.93 -5.69
N GLY A 42 -8.07 -8.80 -5.08
CA GLY A 42 -8.43 -10.18 -4.79
C GLY A 42 -7.98 -11.23 -5.79
N SER A 43 -7.78 -10.90 -7.05
CA SER A 43 -7.54 -11.92 -8.10
C SER A 43 -6.35 -11.65 -9.02
N PHE A 44 -5.90 -10.41 -9.14
CA PHE A 44 -4.80 -10.05 -10.04
C PHE A 44 -3.53 -9.77 -9.24
N GLU A 45 -2.39 -9.75 -9.92
CA GLU A 45 -1.09 -9.48 -9.33
C GLU A 45 -0.59 -8.09 -9.73
N PRO A 46 0.11 -7.37 -8.83
CA PRO A 46 0.68 -6.07 -9.17
C PRO A 46 1.75 -6.22 -10.27
N VAL A 47 1.61 -5.45 -11.33
CA VAL A 47 2.59 -5.41 -12.43
C VAL A 47 3.31 -4.08 -12.50
N ALA A 48 2.76 -3.03 -11.92
CA ALA A 48 3.38 -1.72 -11.83
C ALA A 48 2.80 -0.97 -10.63
N VAL A 49 3.65 -0.22 -9.94
CA VAL A 49 3.22 0.65 -8.84
C VAL A 49 3.91 1.99 -9.02
N SER A 50 3.12 3.06 -9.04
CA SER A 50 3.61 4.43 -9.06
C SER A 50 3.25 5.08 -7.74
N ALA A 51 4.21 5.70 -7.07
CA ALA A 51 3.97 6.26 -5.75
C ALA A 51 4.59 7.64 -5.58
N ASP A 52 3.90 8.48 -4.83
CA ASP A 52 4.39 9.77 -4.37
C ASP A 52 4.65 9.67 -2.87
N PHE A 53 5.87 9.92 -2.46
CA PHE A 53 6.28 9.92 -1.06
C PHE A 53 6.13 11.33 -0.50
N LEU A 54 5.10 11.55 0.31
CA LEU A 54 4.74 12.87 0.80
C LEU A 54 5.31 13.17 2.20
N ALA A 55 5.47 12.13 3.00
CA ALA A 55 6.03 12.21 4.34
C ALA A 55 6.59 10.86 4.75
N ALA A 56 7.57 10.84 5.63
CA ALA A 56 8.11 9.59 6.14
C ALA A 56 7.38 9.21 7.42
N PRO A 57 6.76 8.03 7.49
CA PRO A 57 6.14 7.58 8.73
C PRO A 57 7.18 7.13 9.74
N ASP A 58 6.79 7.16 11.00
CA ASP A 58 7.58 6.58 12.08
C ASP A 58 7.22 5.08 12.23
N PRO A 59 8.09 4.28 12.87
CA PRO A 59 7.72 2.91 13.21
C PRO A 59 6.43 2.88 14.03
N GLY A 60 5.58 1.90 13.77
CA GLY A 60 4.32 1.75 14.47
C GLY A 60 3.16 1.49 13.52
N ALA A 61 1.96 1.71 14.01
CA ALA A 61 0.75 1.42 13.25
C ALA A 61 0.54 2.42 12.11
N VAL A 62 0.16 1.90 10.96
CA VAL A 62 -0.25 2.69 9.80
C VAL A 62 -1.54 2.12 9.24
N GLN A 63 -2.25 2.93 8.46
CA GLN A 63 -3.44 2.50 7.74
C GLN A 63 -3.17 2.57 6.25
N LEU A 64 -3.71 1.60 5.52
CA LEU A 64 -3.65 1.57 4.07
C LEU A 64 -5.08 1.64 3.56
N VAL A 65 -5.46 2.80 3.05
CA VAL A 65 -6.81 3.03 2.50
C VAL A 65 -6.78 2.67 1.03
N THR A 66 -7.62 1.73 0.64
CA THR A 66 -7.63 1.21 -0.73
C THR A 66 -8.93 1.58 -1.44
N THR A 67 -8.82 1.92 -2.72
CA THR A 67 -9.96 2.19 -3.58
C THR A 67 -9.73 1.52 -4.93
N VAL A 68 -10.57 0.53 -5.24
CA VAL A 68 -10.51 -0.11 -6.56
C VAL A 68 -11.13 0.83 -7.58
N ARG A 69 -10.29 1.34 -8.50
CA ARG A 69 -10.71 2.32 -9.51
C ARG A 69 -11.23 1.66 -10.78
N LYS A 70 -10.70 0.49 -11.11
CA LYS A 70 -11.09 -0.23 -12.31
C LYS A 70 -10.96 -1.72 -12.10
N ARG A 71 -12.01 -2.46 -12.46
CA ARG A 71 -11.99 -3.91 -12.56
C ARG A 71 -12.17 -4.29 -14.01
N GLY A 72 -11.05 -4.28 -14.75
CA GLY A 72 -11.05 -4.65 -16.15
C GLY A 72 -10.87 -6.16 -16.33
N ARG A 73 -11.00 -6.60 -17.56
CA ARG A 73 -10.84 -8.01 -17.92
C ARG A 73 -9.44 -8.53 -17.67
N ARG A 74 -8.42 -7.72 -17.98
CA ARG A 74 -7.00 -8.12 -17.90
C ARG A 74 -6.19 -7.18 -17.00
N ILE A 75 -6.69 -5.97 -16.80
CA ILE A 75 -6.00 -4.92 -16.04
C ILE A 75 -6.96 -4.36 -15.01
N GLY A 76 -6.48 -4.22 -13.79
CA GLY A 76 -7.17 -3.52 -12.72
C GLY A 76 -6.34 -2.37 -12.21
N LEU A 77 -7.00 -1.38 -11.62
CA LEU A 77 -6.35 -0.23 -11.00
C LEU A 77 -6.85 -0.07 -9.58
N VAL A 78 -5.91 0.10 -8.65
CA VAL A 78 -6.21 0.31 -7.24
C VAL A 78 -5.40 1.50 -6.73
N ASP A 79 -6.08 2.48 -6.14
CA ASP A 79 -5.43 3.55 -5.41
C ASP A 79 -5.19 3.12 -3.98
N VAL A 80 -4.02 3.43 -3.44
CA VAL A 80 -3.66 3.14 -2.06
C VAL A 80 -3.10 4.40 -1.41
N GLU A 81 -3.58 4.74 -0.24
CA GLU A 81 -2.99 5.79 0.59
C GLU A 81 -2.49 5.15 1.89
N LEU A 82 -1.21 5.31 2.17
CA LEU A 82 -0.63 4.91 3.45
C LEU A 82 -0.66 6.12 4.36
N THR A 83 -1.40 6.01 5.46
CA THR A 83 -1.60 7.11 6.40
C THR A 83 -1.13 6.73 7.79
N GLN A 84 -0.70 7.73 8.54
CA GLN A 84 -0.31 7.58 9.95
C GLN A 84 -0.78 8.81 10.71
N ASP A 85 -1.55 8.59 11.76
CA ASP A 85 -2.09 9.65 12.61
C ASP A 85 -2.83 10.75 11.81
N GLY A 86 -3.63 10.30 10.82
CA GLY A 86 -4.42 11.20 9.99
C GLY A 86 -3.66 11.91 8.87
N ARG A 87 -2.36 11.64 8.72
CA ARG A 87 -1.53 12.25 7.69
C ARG A 87 -1.22 11.23 6.60
N THR A 88 -1.41 11.62 5.34
CA THR A 88 -1.03 10.78 4.20
C THR A 88 0.47 10.84 3.99
N CYS A 89 1.13 9.70 4.12
CA CYS A 89 2.57 9.58 3.93
C CYS A 89 2.92 9.15 2.51
N VAL A 90 2.12 8.27 1.91
CA VAL A 90 2.34 7.78 0.55
C VAL A 90 1.02 7.72 -0.18
N ARG A 91 1.02 8.16 -1.44
CA ARG A 91 -0.09 7.95 -2.37
C ARG A 91 0.43 7.08 -3.49
N ALA A 92 -0.25 5.97 -3.75
CA ALA A 92 0.19 5.02 -4.77
C ALA A 92 -0.96 4.64 -5.69
N VAL A 93 -0.61 4.35 -6.93
CA VAL A 93 -1.52 3.73 -7.90
C VAL A 93 -0.88 2.42 -8.32
N ALA A 94 -1.58 1.33 -8.09
CA ALA A 94 -1.14 0.01 -8.51
C ALA A 94 -1.91 -0.42 -9.76
N THR A 95 -1.17 -0.86 -10.75
CA THR A 95 -1.73 -1.54 -11.93
C THR A 95 -1.57 -3.03 -11.70
N LEU A 96 -2.67 -3.75 -11.75
CA LEU A 96 -2.67 -5.20 -11.55
C LEU A 96 -3.03 -5.89 -12.86
N GLY A 97 -2.37 -7.00 -13.11
CA GLY A 97 -2.57 -7.79 -14.31
C GLY A 97 -3.01 -9.19 -13.98
N GLU A 98 -3.65 -9.84 -14.97
CA GLU A 98 -4.06 -11.22 -14.89
C GLU A 98 -2.84 -12.12 -14.68
N PRO A 99 -2.87 -13.08 -13.73
CA PRO A 99 -1.76 -14.04 -13.57
C PRO A 99 -1.60 -14.91 -14.82
N GLU A 100 -0.36 -15.21 -15.16
CA GLU A 100 -0.04 -16.13 -16.27
C GLU A 100 -0.21 -17.59 -15.86
#